data_2331dabd1a04774d7e24adc7122e5f10
#
_entry.id   2331dabd1a04774d7e24adc7122e5f10
#
_cell.length_a   1.000
_cell.length_b   1.000
_cell.length_c   1.000
_cell.angle_alpha   90.00
_cell.angle_beta   90.00
_cell.angle_gamma   90.00
#
_symmetry.space_group_name_H-M   'P 1'
#
loop_
_entity.id
_entity.type
_entity.pdbx_description
1 polymer ?
#
loop_
_entity_poly.entity_id
_entity_poly.type
_entity_poly.pdbx_seq_one_letter_code
_entity_poly.pdbx_strand_id
1 'polypeptide(L)'
;SKVIAKLGGTSKAIGILAGNSGKAIQDALDGEGLAHNFRFVPGETRTNLKVIDPENHTNTDINEPGIEVDAPELTALLYDLLKELKRGDIVVLAGSLPKGAPKDTYYTWVESCKKAGAKVFLDADGELLAEGLKAAPYLVKPNNDELSRMMGRELKTLDELADAGQALIRRGIEHVVVSMGGRGALYLRKDSVIYAPALKVKVGSTVGAGDSVVAA
;
A
#
# COMPACT_ATOMS: atom_id res chain seq x y z
N SER A 1 -5.51 8.63 3.09
CA SER A 1 -5.73 10.07 3.37
C SER A 1 -6.59 10.32 4.60
N LYS A 2 -7.77 9.70 4.77
CA LYS A 2 -8.68 9.89 5.94
C LYS A 2 -7.99 9.64 7.29
N VAL A 3 -7.21 8.56 7.43
CA VAL A 3 -6.50 8.24 8.68
C VAL A 3 -5.43 9.29 8.98
N ILE A 4 -4.66 9.70 7.98
CA ILE A 4 -3.66 10.76 8.12
C ILE A 4 -4.30 12.05 8.63
N ALA A 5 -5.44 12.46 8.03
CA ALA A 5 -6.16 13.65 8.47
C ALA A 5 -6.67 13.53 9.92
N LYS A 6 -7.21 12.36 10.32
CA LYS A 6 -7.62 12.11 11.71
C LYS A 6 -6.47 12.15 12.72
N LEU A 7 -5.25 11.85 12.28
CA LEU A 7 -4.03 11.96 13.09
C LEU A 7 -3.41 13.36 13.05
N GLY A 8 -4.07 14.33 12.41
CA GLY A 8 -3.60 15.73 12.32
C GLY A 8 -2.58 15.98 11.21
N GLY A 9 -2.31 15.00 10.36
CA GLY A 9 -1.45 15.14 9.20
C GLY A 9 -2.18 15.63 7.96
N THR A 10 -1.42 15.99 6.93
CA THR A 10 -1.94 16.38 5.61
C THR A 10 -1.49 15.38 4.56
N SER A 11 -2.34 15.10 3.58
CA SER A 11 -1.99 14.24 2.46
C SER A 11 -2.77 14.65 1.21
N LYS A 12 -2.26 14.27 0.05
CA LYS A 12 -2.92 14.41 -1.24
C LYS A 12 -3.08 13.04 -1.88
N ALA A 13 -4.29 12.67 -2.24
CA ALA A 13 -4.56 11.43 -2.97
C ALA A 13 -4.31 11.66 -4.47
N ILE A 14 -3.52 10.78 -5.08
CA ILE A 14 -3.20 10.83 -6.51
C ILE A 14 -3.49 9.47 -7.11
N GLY A 15 -4.06 9.42 -8.29
CA GLY A 15 -4.40 8.15 -8.93
C GLY A 15 -5.16 8.32 -10.24
N ILE A 16 -5.63 7.20 -10.77
CA ILE A 16 -6.46 7.14 -11.98
C ILE A 16 -7.84 6.65 -11.58
N LEU A 17 -8.85 7.36 -12.02
CA LEU A 17 -10.26 7.04 -11.82
C LEU A 17 -10.99 6.96 -13.18
N ALA A 18 -12.14 6.32 -13.19
CA ALA A 18 -12.99 6.22 -14.39
C ALA A 18 -14.47 6.15 -14.01
N GLY A 19 -15.31 6.70 -14.84
CA GLY A 19 -16.76 6.59 -14.78
C GLY A 19 -17.40 7.13 -13.51
N ASN A 20 -18.59 6.63 -13.22
CA ASN A 20 -19.40 7.09 -12.08
C ASN A 20 -18.81 6.66 -10.73
N SER A 21 -18.27 5.45 -10.63
CA SER A 21 -17.60 4.98 -9.40
C SER A 21 -16.37 5.83 -9.08
N GLY A 22 -15.60 6.21 -10.11
CA GLY A 22 -14.48 7.15 -9.95
C GLY A 22 -14.94 8.52 -9.47
N LYS A 23 -16.03 9.05 -10.05
CA LYS A 23 -16.63 10.32 -9.61
C LYS A 23 -17.11 10.26 -8.16
N ALA A 24 -17.75 9.17 -7.76
CA ALA A 24 -18.21 8.97 -6.38
C ALA A 24 -17.03 8.97 -5.38
N ILE A 25 -15.88 8.39 -5.75
CA ILE A 25 -14.65 8.45 -4.92
C ILE A 25 -14.17 9.89 -4.77
N GLN A 26 -14.11 10.63 -5.87
CA GLN A 26 -13.71 12.03 -5.85
C GLN A 26 -14.64 12.86 -4.96
N ASP A 27 -15.96 12.76 -5.17
CA ASP A 27 -16.97 13.50 -4.41
C ASP A 27 -16.92 13.18 -2.90
N ALA A 28 -16.61 11.92 -2.54
CA ALA A 28 -16.44 11.52 -1.16
C ALA A 28 -15.20 12.17 -0.51
N LEU A 29 -14.11 12.34 -1.26
CA LEU A 29 -12.92 13.04 -0.76
C LEU A 29 -13.15 14.54 -0.66
N ASP A 30 -13.84 15.14 -1.64
CA ASP A 30 -14.26 16.54 -1.62
C ASP A 30 -15.15 16.84 -0.40
N GLY A 31 -16.11 15.97 -0.12
CA GLY A 31 -17.00 16.08 1.04
C GLY A 31 -16.29 16.03 2.39
N GLU A 32 -15.10 15.42 2.44
CA GLU A 32 -14.25 15.36 3.64
C GLU A 32 -13.12 16.41 3.63
N GLY A 33 -13.05 17.26 2.60
CA GLY A 33 -12.01 18.29 2.44
C GLY A 33 -10.61 17.71 2.24
N LEU A 34 -10.51 16.51 1.69
CA LEU A 34 -9.23 15.83 1.45
C LEU A 34 -8.67 16.21 0.07
N ALA A 35 -7.45 16.72 0.05
CA ALA A 35 -6.78 17.11 -1.19
C ALA A 35 -6.55 15.88 -2.09
N HIS A 36 -6.79 16.07 -3.38
CA HIS A 36 -6.56 15.03 -4.38
C HIS A 36 -6.18 15.61 -5.75
N ASN A 37 -5.64 14.74 -6.62
CA ASN A 37 -5.36 15.04 -8.02
C ASN A 37 -5.52 13.73 -8.82
N PHE A 38 -6.71 13.50 -9.36
CA PHE A 38 -7.00 12.30 -10.13
C PHE A 38 -7.02 12.58 -11.63
N ARG A 39 -6.45 11.65 -12.39
CA ARG A 39 -6.63 11.59 -13.83
C ARG A 39 -7.85 10.74 -14.13
N PHE A 40 -8.74 11.23 -14.99
CA PHE A 40 -9.88 10.46 -15.46
C PHE A 40 -9.60 9.85 -16.82
N VAL A 41 -9.86 8.55 -16.95
CA VAL A 41 -9.72 7.80 -18.18
C VAL A 41 -11.07 7.17 -18.56
N PRO A 42 -11.26 6.73 -19.82
CA PRO A 42 -12.46 5.99 -20.22
C PRO A 42 -12.61 4.67 -19.44
N GLY A 43 -13.86 4.27 -19.20
CA GLY A 43 -14.23 3.04 -18.51
C GLY A 43 -14.92 3.29 -17.17
N GLU A 44 -14.80 2.34 -16.24
CA GLU A 44 -15.40 2.40 -14.90
C GLU A 44 -14.38 1.94 -13.84
N THR A 45 -14.22 2.69 -12.79
CA THR A 45 -13.42 2.27 -11.62
C THR A 45 -14.06 1.05 -10.99
N ARG A 46 -13.26 0.00 -10.76
CA ARG A 46 -13.74 -1.28 -10.24
C ARG A 46 -14.38 -1.16 -8.88
N THR A 47 -15.38 -1.99 -8.64
CA THR A 47 -15.96 -2.24 -7.32
C THR A 47 -15.52 -3.61 -6.83
N ASN A 48 -14.94 -3.67 -5.64
CA ASN A 48 -14.63 -4.92 -4.98
C ASN A 48 -15.67 -5.16 -3.89
N LEU A 49 -16.37 -6.29 -3.96
CA LEU A 49 -17.39 -6.69 -3.01
C LEU A 49 -16.84 -7.75 -2.07
N LYS A 50 -16.94 -7.50 -0.76
CA LYS A 50 -16.63 -8.50 0.27
C LYS A 50 -17.93 -8.99 0.90
N VAL A 51 -18.26 -10.25 0.69
CA VAL A 51 -19.37 -10.94 1.35
C VAL A 51 -18.86 -11.60 2.62
N ILE A 52 -19.42 -11.21 3.76
CA ILE A 52 -19.02 -11.72 5.07
C ILE A 52 -20.13 -12.64 5.59
N ASP A 53 -19.78 -13.87 5.91
CA ASP A 53 -20.65 -14.84 6.61
C ASP A 53 -20.25 -14.87 8.09
N PRO A 54 -21.04 -14.23 8.99
CA PRO A 54 -20.71 -14.18 10.39
C PRO A 54 -20.94 -15.52 11.12
N GLU A 55 -21.74 -16.42 10.59
CA GLU A 55 -22.05 -17.71 11.21
C GLU A 55 -20.88 -18.70 11.01
N ASN A 56 -20.35 -18.76 9.78
CA ASN A 56 -19.25 -19.68 9.45
C ASN A 56 -17.87 -19.02 9.56
N HIS A 57 -17.80 -17.74 9.95
CA HIS A 57 -16.57 -16.95 10.03
C HIS A 57 -15.75 -16.94 8.72
N THR A 58 -16.45 -16.96 7.59
CA THR A 58 -15.84 -16.91 6.26
C THR A 58 -16.09 -15.58 5.57
N ASN A 59 -15.25 -15.25 4.60
CA ASN A 59 -15.50 -14.15 3.69
C ASN A 59 -15.17 -14.56 2.25
N THR A 60 -15.91 -13.98 1.31
CA THR A 60 -15.70 -14.14 -0.12
C THR A 60 -15.45 -12.78 -0.72
N ASP A 61 -14.32 -12.63 -1.39
CA ASP A 61 -13.97 -11.41 -2.12
C ASP A 61 -14.32 -11.58 -3.60
N ILE A 62 -15.18 -10.70 -4.13
CA ILE A 62 -15.53 -10.61 -5.55
C ILE A 62 -14.84 -9.38 -6.09
N ASN A 63 -13.75 -9.57 -6.81
CA ASN A 63 -12.89 -8.50 -7.31
C ASN A 63 -13.08 -8.31 -8.82
N GLU A 64 -13.56 -7.15 -9.23
CA GLU A 64 -13.59 -6.79 -10.65
C GLU A 64 -12.17 -6.53 -11.18
N PRO A 65 -11.92 -6.79 -12.48
CA PRO A 65 -10.58 -6.59 -13.07
C PRO A 65 -10.16 -5.11 -13.13
N GLY A 66 -11.14 -4.18 -13.09
CA GLY A 66 -10.91 -2.75 -13.23
C GLY A 66 -10.62 -2.30 -14.65
N ILE A 67 -10.24 -1.02 -14.77
CA ILE A 67 -9.89 -0.39 -16.06
C ILE A 67 -8.55 -0.91 -16.57
N GLU A 68 -8.38 -0.84 -17.88
CA GLU A 68 -7.08 -0.98 -18.53
C GLU A 68 -6.46 0.41 -18.70
N VAL A 69 -5.19 0.53 -18.30
CA VAL A 69 -4.45 1.80 -18.38
C VAL A 69 -3.14 1.54 -19.10
N ASP A 70 -2.85 2.33 -20.10
CA ASP A 70 -1.63 2.21 -20.88
C ASP A 70 -0.40 2.87 -20.20
N ALA A 71 0.77 2.57 -20.72
CA ALA A 71 2.02 3.11 -20.18
C ALA A 71 2.13 4.65 -20.27
N PRO A 72 1.64 5.32 -21.33
CA PRO A 72 1.60 6.78 -21.39
C PRO A 72 0.80 7.42 -20.25
N GLU A 73 -0.38 6.89 -19.90
CA GLU A 73 -1.18 7.42 -18.79
C GLU A 73 -0.48 7.24 -17.43
N LEU A 74 0.16 6.09 -17.21
CA LEU A 74 0.94 5.84 -15.99
C LEU A 74 2.16 6.77 -15.92
N THR A 75 2.81 7.03 -17.06
CA THR A 75 3.93 7.98 -17.14
C THR A 75 3.47 9.40 -16.84
N ALA A 76 2.31 9.79 -17.37
CA ALA A 76 1.73 11.11 -17.11
C ALA A 76 1.34 11.27 -15.62
N LEU A 77 0.79 10.22 -14.98
CA LEU A 77 0.49 10.21 -13.55
C LEU A 77 1.76 10.36 -12.71
N LEU A 78 2.82 9.62 -13.05
CA LEU A 78 4.13 9.77 -12.38
C LEU A 78 4.68 11.19 -12.54
N TYR A 79 4.59 11.77 -13.73
CA TYR A 79 5.02 13.15 -13.97
C TYR A 79 4.25 14.15 -13.10
N ASP A 80 2.92 14.01 -12.99
CA ASP A 80 2.09 14.87 -12.14
C ASP A 80 2.50 14.75 -10.67
N LEU A 81 2.77 13.53 -10.18
CA LEU A 81 3.30 13.30 -8.85
C LEU A 81 4.65 14.01 -8.64
N LEU A 82 5.62 13.77 -9.52
CA LEU A 82 6.98 14.30 -9.39
C LEU A 82 7.03 15.83 -9.46
N LYS A 83 6.14 16.46 -10.23
CA LYS A 83 6.03 17.91 -10.34
C LYS A 83 5.65 18.60 -9.03
N GLU A 84 4.87 17.93 -8.19
CA GLU A 84 4.42 18.47 -6.91
C GLU A 84 5.33 18.07 -5.74
N LEU A 85 6.16 17.06 -5.94
CA LEU A 85 6.96 16.45 -4.90
C LEU A 85 8.09 17.33 -4.43
N LYS A 86 8.26 17.42 -3.11
CA LYS A 86 9.35 18.13 -2.47
C LYS A 86 10.29 17.17 -1.74
N ARG A 87 11.53 17.58 -1.59
CA ARG A 87 12.50 16.82 -0.81
C ARG A 87 12.02 16.63 0.63
N GLY A 88 12.02 15.38 1.08
CA GLY A 88 11.55 15.00 2.41
C GLY A 88 10.08 14.58 2.47
N ASP A 89 9.32 14.77 1.40
CA ASP A 89 7.94 14.27 1.35
C ASP A 89 7.91 12.74 1.46
N ILE A 90 6.78 12.23 1.96
CA ILE A 90 6.49 10.80 1.98
C ILE A 90 5.54 10.48 0.84
N VAL A 91 5.92 9.52 0.00
CA VAL A 91 5.08 8.97 -1.06
C VAL A 91 4.67 7.56 -0.67
N VAL A 92 3.37 7.31 -0.60
CA VAL A 92 2.82 5.97 -0.38
C VAL A 92 2.39 5.41 -1.73
N LEU A 93 3.04 4.35 -2.16
CA LEU A 93 2.66 3.54 -3.32
C LEU A 93 1.93 2.30 -2.80
N ALA A 94 0.63 2.22 -3.01
CA ALA A 94 -0.19 1.18 -2.42
C ALA A 94 -1.18 0.56 -3.42
N GLY A 95 -1.50 -0.70 -3.19
CA GLY A 95 -2.53 -1.45 -3.90
C GLY A 95 -2.03 -2.17 -5.16
N SER A 96 -3.00 -2.64 -5.95
CA SER A 96 -2.76 -3.29 -7.23
C SER A 96 -2.66 -2.26 -8.36
N LEU A 97 -1.91 -2.62 -9.40
CA LEU A 97 -1.85 -1.83 -10.62
C LEU A 97 -3.04 -2.15 -11.56
N PRO A 98 -3.46 -1.20 -12.40
CA PRO A 98 -4.45 -1.47 -13.42
C PRO A 98 -3.93 -2.47 -14.45
N LYS A 99 -4.87 -3.12 -15.16
CA LYS A 99 -4.51 -4.01 -16.27
C LYS A 99 -3.73 -3.25 -17.34
N GLY A 100 -2.73 -3.89 -17.92
CA GLY A 100 -1.83 -3.25 -18.92
C GLY A 100 -0.61 -2.53 -18.32
N ALA A 101 -0.58 -2.29 -17.00
CA ALA A 101 0.56 -1.67 -16.35
C ALA A 101 1.80 -2.60 -16.40
N PRO A 102 2.99 -2.07 -16.74
CA PRO A 102 4.24 -2.83 -16.66
C PRO A 102 4.49 -3.39 -15.25
N LYS A 103 5.02 -4.60 -15.15
CA LYS A 103 5.30 -5.25 -13.85
C LYS A 103 6.30 -4.48 -13.00
N ASP A 104 7.20 -3.76 -13.62
CA ASP A 104 8.24 -2.93 -12.99
C ASP A 104 7.77 -1.50 -12.66
N THR A 105 6.48 -1.21 -12.79
CA THR A 105 5.92 0.12 -12.50
C THR A 105 6.33 0.61 -11.11
N TYR A 106 6.17 -0.20 -10.07
CA TYR A 106 6.54 0.20 -8.71
C TYR A 106 8.06 0.36 -8.53
N TYR A 107 8.88 -0.47 -9.20
CA TYR A 107 10.32 -0.26 -9.23
C TYR A 107 10.65 1.14 -9.78
N THR A 108 10.14 1.45 -10.96
CA THR A 108 10.37 2.72 -11.65
C THR A 108 9.89 3.92 -10.83
N TRP A 109 8.74 3.81 -10.19
CA TRP A 109 8.15 4.88 -9.37
C TRP A 109 8.93 5.09 -8.07
N VAL A 110 9.34 4.02 -7.39
CA VAL A 110 10.21 4.10 -6.19
C VAL A 110 11.51 4.82 -6.55
N GLU A 111 12.20 4.41 -7.61
CA GLU A 111 13.44 5.04 -8.06
C GLU A 111 13.26 6.53 -8.40
N SER A 112 12.18 6.88 -9.11
CA SER A 112 11.90 8.25 -9.51
C SER A 112 11.61 9.15 -8.30
N CYS A 113 10.79 8.69 -7.36
CA CYS A 113 10.48 9.44 -6.15
C CYS A 113 11.70 9.59 -5.24
N LYS A 114 12.53 8.54 -5.10
CA LYS A 114 13.80 8.61 -4.36
C LYS A 114 14.76 9.62 -4.97
N LYS A 115 14.89 9.67 -6.30
CA LYS A 115 15.72 10.67 -7.01
C LYS A 115 15.21 12.10 -6.77
N ALA A 116 13.91 12.29 -6.62
CA ALA A 116 13.33 13.58 -6.23
C ALA A 116 13.52 13.92 -4.73
N GLY A 117 14.09 12.99 -3.94
CA GLY A 117 14.38 13.20 -2.52
C GLY A 117 13.25 12.82 -1.57
N ALA A 118 12.24 12.10 -2.04
CA ALA A 118 11.14 11.61 -1.21
C ALA A 118 11.49 10.29 -0.51
N LYS A 119 10.80 10.03 0.60
CA LYS A 119 10.76 8.73 1.27
C LYS A 119 9.59 7.93 0.72
N VAL A 120 9.85 6.75 0.18
CA VAL A 120 8.82 5.93 -0.45
C VAL A 120 8.40 4.78 0.46
N PHE A 121 7.12 4.72 0.78
CA PHE A 121 6.47 3.60 1.45
C PHE A 121 5.81 2.73 0.39
N LEU A 122 6.11 1.45 0.35
CA LEU A 122 5.53 0.50 -0.60
C LEU A 122 4.66 -0.52 0.13
N ASP A 123 3.38 -0.54 -0.23
CA ASP A 123 2.38 -1.49 0.27
C ASP A 123 1.70 -2.19 -0.91
N ALA A 124 2.34 -3.21 -1.42
CA ALA A 124 1.91 -4.01 -2.56
C ALA A 124 2.02 -5.50 -2.24
N ASP A 125 1.50 -6.35 -3.10
CA ASP A 125 1.52 -7.81 -2.95
C ASP A 125 2.16 -8.49 -4.19
N GLY A 126 2.56 -9.75 -4.01
CA GLY A 126 2.99 -10.65 -5.06
C GLY A 126 4.19 -10.14 -5.87
N GLU A 127 4.07 -10.27 -7.18
CA GLU A 127 5.12 -9.85 -8.13
C GLU A 127 5.42 -8.35 -8.08
N LEU A 128 4.39 -7.52 -7.85
CA LEU A 128 4.54 -6.07 -7.78
C LEU A 128 5.40 -5.65 -6.57
N LEU A 129 5.18 -6.30 -5.43
CA LEU A 129 6.02 -6.10 -4.25
C LEU A 129 7.45 -6.57 -4.52
N ALA A 130 7.62 -7.78 -5.07
CA ALA A 130 8.93 -8.34 -5.36
C ALA A 130 9.76 -7.46 -6.31
N GLU A 131 9.15 -6.90 -7.35
CA GLU A 131 9.80 -5.94 -8.25
C GLU A 131 10.10 -4.61 -7.57
N GLY A 132 9.13 -4.03 -6.85
CA GLY A 132 9.30 -2.76 -6.16
C GLY A 132 10.39 -2.78 -5.08
N LEU A 133 10.58 -3.93 -4.41
CA LEU A 133 11.64 -4.13 -3.41
C LEU A 133 13.06 -4.01 -3.99
N LYS A 134 13.25 -4.25 -5.29
CA LYS A 134 14.56 -4.08 -5.95
C LYS A 134 15.05 -2.64 -5.92
N ALA A 135 14.14 -1.67 -5.86
CA ALA A 135 14.45 -0.25 -5.73
C ALA A 135 14.74 0.18 -4.28
N ALA A 136 14.70 -0.74 -3.31
CA ALA A 136 14.91 -0.48 -1.88
C ALA A 136 14.09 0.73 -1.41
N PRO A 137 12.75 0.64 -1.30
CA PRO A 137 11.91 1.70 -0.76
C PRO A 137 12.30 1.99 0.71
N TYR A 138 11.92 3.18 1.20
CA TYR A 138 12.21 3.59 2.56
C TYR A 138 11.50 2.70 3.60
N LEU A 139 10.23 2.37 3.36
CA LEU A 139 9.44 1.48 4.21
C LEU A 139 8.63 0.50 3.37
N VAL A 140 8.51 -0.73 3.87
CA VAL A 140 7.59 -1.75 3.36
C VAL A 140 6.76 -2.36 4.49
N LYS A 141 5.51 -2.72 4.17
CA LYS A 141 4.60 -3.32 5.15
C LYS A 141 4.00 -4.64 4.65
N PRO A 142 4.76 -5.72 4.55
CA PRO A 142 4.15 -7.03 4.29
C PRO A 142 3.33 -7.52 5.49
N ASN A 143 2.28 -8.29 5.23
CA ASN A 143 1.70 -9.13 6.27
C ASN A 143 2.49 -10.45 6.41
N ASN A 144 2.17 -11.26 7.44
CA ASN A 144 2.87 -12.51 7.70
C ASN A 144 2.79 -13.51 6.52
N ASP A 145 1.67 -13.54 5.81
CA ASP A 145 1.46 -14.46 4.69
C ASP A 145 2.21 -13.99 3.42
N GLU A 146 2.20 -12.70 3.16
CA GLU A 146 2.99 -12.07 2.10
C GLU A 146 4.48 -12.30 2.32
N LEU A 147 4.96 -12.08 3.55
CA LEU A 147 6.36 -12.31 3.90
C LEU A 147 6.74 -13.80 3.77
N SER A 148 5.86 -14.72 4.19
CA SER A 148 6.04 -16.16 4.02
C SER A 148 6.16 -16.55 2.56
N ARG A 149 5.26 -16.03 1.70
CA ARG A 149 5.31 -16.25 0.24
C ARG A 149 6.62 -15.75 -0.37
N MET A 150 7.07 -14.57 0.05
CA MET A 150 8.34 -13.98 -0.41
C MET A 150 9.56 -14.81 -0.03
N MET A 151 9.52 -15.45 1.14
CA MET A 151 10.61 -16.31 1.63
C MET A 151 10.50 -17.75 1.09
N GLY A 152 9.45 -18.10 0.37
CA GLY A 152 9.21 -19.44 -0.17
C GLY A 152 8.95 -20.50 0.91
N ARG A 153 8.66 -20.11 2.14
CA ARG A 153 8.34 -21.00 3.27
C ARG A 153 7.40 -20.33 4.27
N GLU A 154 6.64 -21.13 4.98
CA GLU A 154 5.80 -20.65 6.07
C GLU A 154 6.65 -20.11 7.24
N LEU A 155 6.29 -18.94 7.77
CA LEU A 155 6.91 -18.29 8.91
C LEU A 155 5.92 -18.32 10.09
N LYS A 156 6.21 -19.13 11.12
CA LYS A 156 5.27 -19.42 12.22
C LYS A 156 5.56 -18.60 13.48
N THR A 157 6.83 -18.36 13.77
CA THR A 157 7.28 -17.71 15.00
C THR A 157 7.62 -16.25 14.78
N LEU A 158 7.65 -15.49 15.87
CA LEU A 158 8.10 -14.08 15.83
C LEU A 158 9.56 -13.98 15.37
N ASP A 159 10.40 -14.90 15.80
CA ASP A 159 11.82 -14.92 15.41
C ASP A 159 11.99 -15.15 13.91
N GLU A 160 11.25 -16.11 13.33
CA GLU A 160 11.27 -16.34 11.88
C GLU A 160 10.79 -15.13 11.09
N LEU A 161 9.74 -14.43 11.56
CA LEU A 161 9.25 -13.20 10.95
C LEU A 161 10.27 -12.07 11.09
N ALA A 162 10.92 -11.97 12.25
CA ALA A 162 11.98 -10.99 12.50
C ALA A 162 13.18 -11.23 11.59
N ASP A 163 13.64 -12.47 11.46
CA ASP A 163 14.77 -12.83 10.60
C ASP A 163 14.48 -12.53 9.12
N ALA A 164 13.25 -12.84 8.67
CA ALA A 164 12.77 -12.53 7.32
C ALA A 164 12.72 -11.01 7.09
N GLY A 165 12.19 -10.25 8.04
CA GLY A 165 12.18 -8.78 7.98
C GLY A 165 13.59 -8.19 7.97
N GLN A 166 14.49 -8.72 8.77
CA GLN A 166 15.91 -8.32 8.76
C GLN A 166 16.60 -8.66 7.41
N ALA A 167 16.18 -9.72 6.72
CA ALA A 167 16.68 -10.00 5.38
C ALA A 167 16.29 -8.90 4.37
N LEU A 168 15.11 -8.28 4.51
CA LEU A 168 14.70 -7.13 3.72
C LEU A 168 15.54 -5.88 4.06
N ILE A 169 15.79 -5.64 5.36
CA ILE A 169 16.67 -4.55 5.80
C ILE A 169 18.08 -4.69 5.17
N ARG A 170 18.64 -5.91 5.16
CA ARG A 170 19.95 -6.16 4.50
C ARG A 170 19.96 -5.89 3.00
N ARG A 171 18.80 -5.85 2.35
CA ARG A 171 18.63 -5.48 0.93
C ARG A 171 18.55 -3.97 0.71
N GLY A 172 18.70 -3.14 1.75
CA GLY A 172 18.73 -1.68 1.68
C GLY A 172 17.42 -0.99 2.03
N ILE A 173 16.40 -1.73 2.49
CA ILE A 173 15.17 -1.15 3.00
C ILE A 173 15.44 -0.62 4.42
N GLU A 174 15.02 0.61 4.73
CA GLU A 174 15.32 1.21 6.04
C GLU A 174 14.35 0.75 7.14
N HIS A 175 13.08 0.53 6.78
CA HIS A 175 12.03 0.16 7.73
C HIS A 175 11.15 -0.97 7.17
N VAL A 176 10.89 -1.97 7.99
CA VAL A 176 9.95 -3.06 7.69
C VAL A 176 8.91 -3.14 8.79
N VAL A 177 7.63 -3.16 8.42
CA VAL A 177 6.51 -3.41 9.31
C VAL A 177 5.86 -4.72 8.91
N VAL A 178 5.92 -5.75 9.74
CA VAL A 178 5.22 -7.01 9.48
C VAL A 178 3.91 -7.02 10.25
N SER A 179 2.79 -6.90 9.53
CA SER A 179 1.46 -6.95 10.14
C SER A 179 1.02 -8.41 10.34
N MET A 180 0.45 -8.71 11.52
CA MET A 180 0.09 -10.08 11.92
C MET A 180 -1.37 -10.18 12.40
N GLY A 181 -2.23 -9.26 11.96
CA GLY A 181 -3.63 -9.20 12.36
C GLY A 181 -3.81 -9.16 13.88
N GLY A 182 -4.57 -10.08 14.44
CA GLY A 182 -4.83 -10.16 15.89
C GLY A 182 -3.61 -10.45 16.76
N ARG A 183 -2.46 -10.76 16.17
CA ARG A 183 -1.18 -10.91 16.89
C ARG A 183 -0.39 -9.61 17.00
N GLY A 184 -0.84 -8.52 16.35
CA GLY A 184 -0.13 -7.24 16.38
C GLY A 184 0.81 -7.03 15.19
N ALA A 185 1.96 -6.43 15.43
CA ALA A 185 2.93 -6.13 14.38
C ALA A 185 4.37 -6.21 14.89
N LEU A 186 5.30 -6.50 13.97
CA LEU A 186 6.73 -6.29 14.18
C LEU A 186 7.17 -5.05 13.41
N TYR A 187 7.90 -4.18 14.04
CA TYR A 187 8.61 -3.09 13.40
C TYR A 187 10.12 -3.37 13.45
N LEU A 188 10.76 -3.31 12.30
CA LEU A 188 12.17 -3.62 12.14
C LEU A 188 12.92 -2.48 11.45
N ARG A 189 14.11 -2.22 11.95
CA ARG A 189 15.15 -1.41 11.31
C ARG A 189 16.51 -2.05 11.58
N LYS A 190 17.58 -1.46 11.04
CA LYS A 190 18.94 -2.02 11.07
C LYS A 190 19.33 -2.59 12.44
N ASP A 191 19.11 -1.84 13.51
CA ASP A 191 19.63 -2.16 14.85
C ASP A 191 18.51 -2.40 15.88
N SER A 192 17.27 -2.60 15.44
CA SER A 192 16.17 -2.86 16.38
C SER A 192 15.03 -3.66 15.76
N VAL A 193 14.43 -4.49 16.60
CA VAL A 193 13.18 -5.20 16.36
C VAL A 193 12.25 -4.87 17.52
N ILE A 194 11.07 -4.35 17.20
CA ILE A 194 10.05 -4.00 18.19
C ILE A 194 8.80 -4.81 17.90
N TYR A 195 8.33 -5.55 18.88
CA TYR A 195 7.04 -6.22 18.82
C TYR A 195 5.98 -5.37 19.51
N ALA A 196 4.92 -5.04 18.78
CA ALA A 196 3.74 -4.37 19.28
C ALA A 196 2.56 -5.37 19.29
N PRO A 197 2.12 -5.87 20.46
CA PRO A 197 0.99 -6.77 20.53
C PRO A 197 -0.31 -6.06 20.12
N ALA A 198 -1.26 -6.81 19.56
CA ALA A 198 -2.54 -6.25 19.20
C ALA A 198 -3.34 -5.81 20.44
N LEU A 199 -4.03 -4.70 20.33
CA LEU A 199 -4.99 -4.28 21.35
C LEU A 199 -6.24 -5.16 21.27
N LYS A 200 -6.79 -5.54 22.43
CA LYS A 200 -8.08 -6.24 22.52
C LYS A 200 -9.21 -5.24 22.28
N VAL A 201 -9.75 -5.23 21.08
CA VAL A 201 -10.86 -4.36 20.69
C VAL A 201 -11.99 -5.17 20.07
N LYS A 202 -13.22 -4.65 20.12
CA LYS A 202 -14.32 -5.24 19.35
C LYS A 202 -14.08 -4.91 17.86
N VAL A 203 -13.81 -5.93 17.06
CA VAL A 203 -13.56 -5.79 15.63
C VAL A 203 -14.90 -5.64 14.91
N GLY A 204 -15.11 -4.50 14.24
CA GLY A 204 -16.25 -4.29 13.36
C GLY A 204 -15.95 -4.69 11.91
N SER A 205 -14.75 -4.33 11.42
CA SER A 205 -14.24 -4.69 10.10
C SER A 205 -12.72 -4.63 10.12
N THR A 206 -12.08 -5.46 9.31
CA THR A 206 -10.62 -5.43 9.06
C THR A 206 -10.26 -4.73 7.75
N VAL A 207 -11.27 -4.29 6.97
CA VAL A 207 -11.05 -3.56 5.71
C VAL A 207 -10.32 -2.25 5.98
N GLY A 208 -9.22 -2.00 5.28
CA GLY A 208 -8.39 -0.80 5.44
C GLY A 208 -7.52 -0.78 6.70
N ALA A 209 -7.46 -1.88 7.48
CA ALA A 209 -6.58 -1.94 8.66
C ALA A 209 -5.10 -1.84 8.25
N GLY A 210 -4.68 -2.53 7.19
CA GLY A 210 -3.33 -2.42 6.62
C GLY A 210 -3.00 -1.00 6.17
N ASP A 211 -3.90 -0.37 5.41
CA ASP A 211 -3.75 1.02 4.94
C ASP A 211 -3.65 2.00 6.10
N SER A 212 -4.38 1.73 7.20
CA SER A 212 -4.34 2.56 8.41
C SER A 212 -2.98 2.48 9.11
N VAL A 213 -2.35 1.31 9.12
CA VAL A 213 -0.98 1.13 9.67
C VAL A 213 0.05 1.90 8.84
N VAL A 214 -0.09 1.92 7.51
CA VAL A 214 0.80 2.71 6.64
C VAL A 214 0.60 4.21 6.84
N ALA A 215 -0.62 4.63 7.19
CA ALA A 215 -0.97 6.03 7.37
C ALA A 215 -0.57 6.62 8.72
N ALA A 216 -0.29 5.77 9.72
CA ALA A 216 0.11 6.15 11.07
C ALA A 216 1.63 6.25 11.22
#